data_867127108567406eb25771cdb876c80a
#
_entry.id   867127108567406eb25771cdb876c80a
#
_cell.length_a   1.000
_cell.length_b   1.000
_cell.length_c   1.000
_cell.angle_alpha   90.00
_cell.angle_beta   90.00
_cell.angle_gamma   90.00
#
_symmetry.space_group_name_H-M   'P 1'
#
loop_
_entity.id
_entity.type
_entity.pdbx_description
1 polymer ?
#
loop_
_entity_poly.entity_id
_entity_poly.type
_entity_poly.pdbx_seq_one_letter_code
_entity_poly.pdbx_strand_id
1 'polypeptide(L)'
;MKIRNELLSQVRSYAGHTPHAAEDTLDCSLGVNPYGFPPVVKEAFAAFDPERFYHYPHSDAPQKAIVDYWADYAFIEPENIVLTDGSVSALYLLCNILAKKGAEVVGFLPTFTDMVEYSRMMAMRYVGIPARREENWRMEVSDLVDAISGDTSLVYIDRPNNPTGQLTPLPLVERILRRCEAC
;
A
#
# COMPACT_ATOMS: atom_id res chain seq x y z
N MET A 1 27.60 -9.13 15.61
CA MET A 1 26.39 -8.37 15.23
C MET A 1 25.18 -9.26 15.49
N LYS A 2 24.19 -8.79 16.27
CA LYS A 2 22.97 -9.57 16.53
C LYS A 2 21.86 -9.00 15.63
N ILE A 3 21.30 -9.84 14.78
CA ILE A 3 20.11 -9.50 13.97
C ILE A 3 18.89 -9.61 14.87
N ARG A 4 17.91 -8.72 14.71
CA ARG A 4 16.64 -8.79 15.45
C ARG A 4 15.91 -10.10 15.10
N ASN A 5 15.35 -10.76 16.11
CA ASN A 5 14.68 -12.06 15.95
C ASN A 5 13.50 -11.98 14.97
N GLU A 6 12.81 -10.85 14.96
CA GLU A 6 11.68 -10.57 14.06
C GLU A 6 12.07 -10.61 12.57
N LEU A 7 13.36 -10.37 12.26
CA LEU A 7 13.89 -10.44 10.90
C LEU A 7 14.37 -11.84 10.51
N LEU A 8 14.73 -12.68 11.48
CA LEU A 8 15.24 -14.03 11.22
C LEU A 8 14.16 -15.01 10.73
N SER A 9 12.92 -14.78 11.11
CA SER A 9 11.78 -15.63 10.78
C SER A 9 10.99 -15.15 9.55
N GLN A 10 11.42 -14.06 8.91
CA GLN A 10 10.71 -13.54 7.76
C GLN A 10 10.94 -14.38 6.51
N VAL A 11 9.86 -14.95 6.02
CA VAL A 11 9.79 -15.52 4.67
C VAL A 11 8.95 -14.57 3.84
N ARG A 12 9.57 -13.86 2.91
CA ARG A 12 8.85 -12.99 1.99
C ARG A 12 7.97 -13.83 1.09
N SER A 13 6.66 -13.68 1.23
CA SER A 13 5.67 -14.43 0.44
C SER A 13 5.37 -13.78 -0.92
N TYR A 14 6.06 -12.70 -1.25
CA TYR A 14 5.89 -12.03 -2.54
C TYR A 14 6.41 -12.91 -3.68
N ALA A 15 5.62 -12.99 -4.76
CA ALA A 15 5.86 -13.85 -5.91
C ALA A 15 7.23 -13.59 -6.57
N GLY A 16 8.27 -14.10 -5.94
CA GLY A 16 9.64 -13.95 -6.43
C GLY A 16 10.08 -14.98 -7.48
N HIS A 17 9.28 -16.02 -7.71
CA HIS A 17 9.67 -17.07 -8.66
C HIS A 17 8.40 -17.67 -9.28
N THR A 18 7.93 -17.08 -10.36
CA THR A 18 7.16 -17.86 -11.32
C THR A 18 8.13 -18.86 -11.92
N PRO A 19 7.97 -20.18 -11.74
CA PRO A 19 8.69 -21.15 -12.55
C PRO A 19 8.46 -20.77 -14.00
N HIS A 20 9.46 -20.93 -14.86
CA HIS A 20 9.34 -20.62 -16.28
C HIS A 20 7.98 -21.09 -16.80
N ALA A 21 7.08 -20.14 -17.02
CA ALA A 21 5.76 -20.43 -17.53
C ALA A 21 5.95 -21.04 -18.92
N ALA A 22 5.15 -22.07 -19.25
CA ALA A 22 5.10 -22.57 -20.63
C ALA A 22 4.78 -21.38 -21.58
N GLU A 23 5.24 -21.44 -22.83
CA GLU A 23 5.09 -20.35 -23.81
C GLU A 23 3.66 -19.82 -23.94
N ASP A 24 2.66 -20.65 -23.63
CA ASP A 24 1.23 -20.31 -23.68
C ASP A 24 0.63 -19.84 -22.35
N THR A 25 1.43 -19.57 -21.33
CA THR A 25 0.92 -19.16 -20.02
C THR A 25 0.67 -17.66 -19.98
N LEU A 26 -0.55 -17.26 -19.63
CA LEU A 26 -0.88 -15.88 -19.34
C LEU A 26 -0.40 -15.53 -17.91
N ASP A 27 0.64 -14.72 -17.80
CA ASP A 27 1.13 -14.24 -16.50
C ASP A 27 0.26 -13.08 -16.00
N CYS A 28 -0.50 -13.33 -14.94
CA CYS A 28 -1.31 -12.32 -14.24
C CYS A 28 -0.73 -11.98 -12.85
N SER A 29 0.48 -12.39 -12.54
CA SER A 29 1.09 -12.21 -11.22
C SER A 29 1.55 -10.77 -10.95
N LEU A 30 2.01 -10.07 -11.97
CA LEU A 30 2.47 -8.69 -11.88
C LEU A 30 1.57 -7.78 -12.71
N GLY A 31 1.09 -6.70 -12.10
CA GLY A 31 0.26 -5.68 -12.78
C GLY A 31 1.03 -4.83 -13.78
N VAL A 32 1.71 -5.47 -14.73
CA VAL A 32 2.46 -4.78 -15.78
C VAL A 32 1.54 -4.48 -16.96
N ASN A 33 1.61 -3.24 -17.49
CA ASN A 33 0.88 -2.88 -18.69
C ASN A 33 1.38 -3.67 -19.91
N PRO A 34 0.59 -4.59 -20.49
CA PRO A 34 1.04 -5.42 -21.61
C PRO A 34 1.30 -4.61 -22.90
N TYR A 35 0.79 -3.39 -23.00
CA TYR A 35 1.02 -2.50 -24.15
C TYR A 35 2.30 -1.67 -24.03
N GLY A 36 3.04 -1.81 -22.92
CA GLY A 36 4.28 -1.08 -22.66
C GLY A 36 4.06 0.39 -22.28
N PHE A 37 5.06 1.22 -22.53
CA PHE A 37 5.00 2.65 -22.20
C PHE A 37 4.11 3.44 -23.16
N PRO A 38 3.29 4.38 -22.66
CA PRO A 38 2.63 5.36 -23.50
C PRO A 38 3.66 6.16 -24.35
N PRO A 39 3.32 6.57 -25.58
CA PRO A 39 4.23 7.35 -26.43
C PRO A 39 4.79 8.61 -25.72
N VAL A 40 3.93 9.35 -25.01
CA VAL A 40 4.33 10.55 -24.26
C VAL A 40 5.44 10.28 -23.22
N VAL A 41 5.45 9.10 -22.62
CA VAL A 41 6.51 8.71 -21.66
C VAL A 41 7.83 8.51 -22.40
N LYS A 42 7.80 7.86 -23.58
CA LYS A 42 9.00 7.67 -24.41
C LYS A 42 9.57 9.00 -24.89
N GLU A 43 8.70 9.92 -25.29
CA GLU A 43 9.09 11.28 -25.71
C GLU A 43 9.71 12.05 -24.56
N ALA A 44 9.12 12.01 -23.36
CA ALA A 44 9.65 12.64 -22.16
C ALA A 44 11.03 12.08 -21.77
N PHE A 45 11.24 10.77 -21.87
CA PHE A 45 12.54 10.16 -21.64
C PHE A 45 13.58 10.60 -22.68
N ALA A 46 13.22 10.67 -23.95
CA ALA A 46 14.11 11.09 -25.02
C ALA A 46 14.53 12.57 -24.90
N ALA A 47 13.65 13.41 -24.35
CA ALA A 47 13.89 14.82 -24.10
C ALA A 47 14.57 15.11 -22.75
N PHE A 48 14.74 14.08 -21.90
CA PHE A 48 15.31 14.26 -20.57
C PHE A 48 16.81 14.59 -20.64
N ASP A 49 17.20 15.67 -19.97
CA ASP A 49 18.60 16.06 -19.84
C ASP A 49 19.28 15.28 -18.71
N PRO A 50 20.28 14.40 -19.01
CA PRO A 50 20.99 13.64 -18.00
C PRO A 50 21.75 14.48 -16.97
N GLU A 51 22.13 15.72 -17.31
CA GLU A 51 22.82 16.63 -16.37
C GLU A 51 21.95 16.94 -15.13
N ARG A 52 20.64 16.79 -15.24
CA ARG A 52 19.71 16.96 -14.10
C ARG A 52 19.95 15.94 -12.97
N PHE A 53 20.55 14.78 -13.25
CA PHE A 53 20.93 13.82 -12.21
C PHE A 53 22.09 14.28 -11.32
N TYR A 54 22.84 15.30 -11.76
CA TYR A 54 23.95 15.86 -11.02
C TYR A 54 23.51 16.64 -9.77
N HIS A 55 22.28 17.07 -9.73
CA HIS A 55 21.76 17.94 -8.69
C HIS A 55 20.82 17.19 -7.76
N TYR A 56 20.81 17.57 -6.48
CA TYR A 56 19.78 17.11 -5.57
C TYR A 56 18.40 17.57 -6.07
N PRO A 57 17.38 16.69 -6.04
CA PRO A 57 16.03 17.06 -6.48
C PRO A 57 15.38 17.99 -5.44
N HIS A 58 15.35 19.28 -5.73
CA HIS A 58 14.68 20.31 -4.91
C HIS A 58 13.42 20.86 -5.58
N SER A 59 12.81 20.08 -6.49
CA SER A 59 11.67 20.54 -7.25
C SER A 59 10.36 20.07 -6.60
N ASP A 60 9.42 20.98 -6.43
CA ASP A 60 8.02 20.73 -6.06
C ASP A 60 7.12 20.47 -7.30
N ALA A 61 7.72 20.42 -8.48
CA ALA A 61 7.00 20.22 -9.74
C ALA A 61 6.18 18.93 -9.79
N PRO A 62 6.66 17.77 -9.27
CA PRO A 62 5.84 16.54 -9.26
C PRO A 62 4.60 16.68 -8.38
N GLN A 63 4.69 17.31 -7.19
CA GLN A 63 3.54 17.53 -6.32
C GLN A 63 2.52 18.46 -6.99
N LYS A 64 2.98 19.56 -7.61
CA LYS A 64 2.11 20.47 -8.36
C LYS A 64 1.39 19.77 -9.52
N ALA A 65 2.10 18.95 -10.29
CA ALA A 65 1.52 18.19 -11.38
C ALA A 65 0.44 17.19 -10.89
N ILE A 66 0.63 16.58 -9.72
CA ILE A 66 -0.37 15.72 -9.09
C ILE A 66 -1.59 16.54 -8.66
N VAL A 67 -1.40 17.69 -8.04
CA VAL A 67 -2.49 18.61 -7.67
C VAL A 67 -3.32 18.99 -8.90
N ASP A 68 -2.65 19.43 -9.97
CA ASP A 68 -3.31 19.84 -11.22
C ASP A 68 -4.09 18.68 -11.85
N TYR A 69 -3.52 17.46 -11.84
CA TYR A 69 -4.18 16.28 -12.38
C TYR A 69 -5.46 15.91 -11.62
N TRP A 70 -5.48 16.10 -10.29
CA TRP A 70 -6.62 15.73 -9.45
C TRP A 70 -7.58 16.88 -9.16
N ALA A 71 -7.34 18.09 -9.68
CA ALA A 71 -8.11 19.29 -9.36
C ALA A 71 -9.63 19.16 -9.59
N ASP A 72 -10.06 18.38 -10.58
CA ASP A 72 -11.47 18.15 -10.89
C ASP A 72 -12.14 17.12 -9.94
N TYR A 73 -11.36 16.40 -9.14
CA TYR A 73 -11.85 15.27 -8.32
C TYR A 73 -11.65 15.47 -6.82
N ALA A 74 -10.64 16.21 -6.42
CA ALA A 74 -10.31 16.40 -5.01
C ALA A 74 -9.60 17.74 -4.77
N PHE A 75 -9.89 18.36 -3.64
CA PHE A 75 -9.11 19.49 -3.15
C PHE A 75 -7.86 18.95 -2.45
N ILE A 76 -6.71 19.07 -3.10
CA ILE A 76 -5.40 18.63 -2.61
C ILE A 76 -4.42 19.77 -2.76
N GLU A 77 -3.57 19.98 -1.76
CA GLU A 77 -2.46 20.94 -1.79
C GLU A 77 -1.12 20.18 -1.88
N PRO A 78 -0.03 20.80 -2.39
CA PRO A 78 1.28 20.14 -2.50
C PRO A 78 1.78 19.54 -1.18
N GLU A 79 1.46 20.18 -0.05
CA GLU A 79 1.79 19.75 1.31
C GLU A 79 1.09 18.45 1.74
N ASN A 80 0.01 18.09 1.07
CA ASN A 80 -0.69 16.83 1.29
C ASN A 80 -0.03 15.66 0.55
N ILE A 81 1.02 15.91 -0.24
CA ILE A 81 1.65 14.93 -1.11
C ILE A 81 3.07 14.62 -0.65
N VAL A 82 3.30 13.37 -0.32
CA VAL A 82 4.64 12.83 -0.01
C VAL A 82 5.07 11.92 -1.16
N LEU A 83 6.19 12.27 -1.80
CA LEU A 83 6.78 11.43 -2.85
C LEU A 83 7.62 10.32 -2.22
N THR A 84 7.44 9.11 -2.70
CA THR A 84 8.17 7.92 -2.23
C THR A 84 8.52 7.00 -3.41
N ASP A 85 9.44 6.05 -3.20
CA ASP A 85 9.78 5.02 -4.18
C ASP A 85 8.65 3.97 -4.25
N GLY A 86 7.49 4.41 -4.72
CA GLY A 86 6.26 3.62 -4.77
C GLY A 86 5.55 3.49 -3.42
N SER A 87 4.35 2.90 -3.44
CA SER A 87 3.52 2.71 -2.25
C SER A 87 4.16 1.80 -1.19
N VAL A 88 5.01 0.86 -1.59
CA VAL A 88 5.73 -0.04 -0.67
C VAL A 88 6.63 0.75 0.28
N SER A 89 7.37 1.74 -0.23
CA SER A 89 8.18 2.62 0.60
C SER A 89 7.34 3.48 1.53
N ALA A 90 6.18 3.96 1.08
CA ALA A 90 5.24 4.71 1.91
C ALA A 90 4.72 3.84 3.07
N LEU A 91 4.32 2.60 2.81
CA LEU A 91 3.87 1.66 3.85
C LEU A 91 4.98 1.37 4.88
N TYR A 92 6.21 1.18 4.41
CA TYR A 92 7.36 0.99 5.30
C TYR A 92 7.59 2.21 6.20
N LEU A 93 7.55 3.42 5.65
CA LEU A 93 7.70 4.67 6.40
C LEU A 93 6.58 4.83 7.44
N LEU A 94 5.32 4.58 7.08
CA LEU A 94 4.18 4.63 8.00
C LEU A 94 4.36 3.65 9.15
N CYS A 95 4.76 2.41 8.88
CA CYS A 95 5.06 1.44 9.92
C CYS A 95 6.19 1.92 10.83
N ASN A 96 7.24 2.56 10.31
CA ASN A 96 8.32 3.11 11.13
C ASN A 96 7.85 4.25 12.05
N ILE A 97 7.06 5.17 11.52
CA ILE A 97 6.58 6.35 12.27
C ILE A 97 5.61 5.92 13.38
N LEU A 98 4.73 4.95 13.08
CA LEU A 98 3.68 4.50 13.99
C LEU A 98 4.08 3.29 14.82
N ALA A 99 5.29 2.75 14.62
CA ALA A 99 5.75 1.56 15.31
C ALA A 99 5.84 1.78 16.82
N LYS A 100 5.03 1.01 17.53
CA LYS A 100 5.11 0.84 18.97
C LYS A 100 5.10 -0.66 19.24
N LYS A 101 6.07 -1.15 19.98
CA LYS A 101 6.17 -2.59 20.29
C LYS A 101 4.87 -3.11 20.92
N GLY A 102 4.30 -4.13 20.31
CA GLY A 102 3.06 -4.76 20.76
C GLY A 102 1.79 -4.07 20.31
N ALA A 103 1.88 -2.89 19.66
CA ALA A 103 0.72 -2.25 19.07
C ALA A 103 0.16 -3.03 17.89
N GLU A 104 -1.08 -2.74 17.52
CA GLU A 104 -1.81 -3.45 16.49
C GLU A 104 -1.94 -2.67 15.20
N VAL A 105 -1.87 -3.40 14.09
CA VAL A 105 -2.34 -2.95 12.79
C VAL A 105 -3.56 -3.78 12.45
N VAL A 106 -4.72 -3.15 12.30
CA VAL A 106 -5.98 -3.83 11.98
C VAL A 106 -6.27 -3.69 10.49
N GLY A 107 -6.61 -4.77 9.81
CA GLY A 107 -6.93 -4.76 8.39
C GLY A 107 -7.58 -6.07 7.93
N PHE A 108 -8.00 -6.13 6.67
CA PHE A 108 -8.58 -7.33 6.09
C PHE A 108 -7.52 -8.39 5.69
N LEU A 109 -7.97 -9.64 5.53
CA LEU A 109 -7.23 -10.73 4.89
C LEU A 109 -8.15 -11.45 3.88
N PRO A 110 -7.65 -11.81 2.67
CA PRO A 110 -6.31 -11.50 2.17
C PRO A 110 -6.12 -10.00 1.90
N THR A 111 -4.85 -9.57 1.92
CA THR A 111 -4.45 -8.19 1.65
C THR A 111 -3.07 -8.15 1.02
N PHE A 112 -2.62 -6.96 0.61
CA PHE A 112 -1.26 -6.78 0.13
C PHE A 112 -0.24 -7.10 1.23
N THR A 113 0.66 -8.03 0.94
CA THR A 113 1.48 -8.72 1.96
C THR A 113 2.45 -7.81 2.70
N ASP A 114 2.95 -6.76 2.04
CA ASP A 114 3.99 -5.90 2.61
C ASP A 114 3.54 -5.20 3.91
N MET A 115 2.27 -4.81 4.03
CA MET A 115 1.77 -4.23 5.29
C MET A 115 1.85 -5.23 6.44
N VAL A 116 1.49 -6.49 6.20
CA VAL A 116 1.57 -7.57 7.21
C VAL A 116 3.03 -7.80 7.61
N GLU A 117 3.93 -7.86 6.63
CA GLU A 117 5.35 -8.09 6.85
C GLU A 117 6.02 -6.94 7.59
N TYR A 118 5.75 -5.70 7.19
CA TYR A 118 6.30 -4.52 7.87
C TYR A 118 5.80 -4.36 9.31
N SER A 119 4.53 -4.69 9.55
CA SER A 119 4.00 -4.74 10.92
C SER A 119 4.83 -5.69 11.80
N ARG A 120 5.10 -6.90 11.30
CA ARG A 120 5.93 -7.89 12.00
C ARG A 120 7.38 -7.41 12.18
N MET A 121 7.97 -6.82 11.13
CA MET A 121 9.34 -6.26 11.19
C MET A 121 9.48 -5.20 12.28
N MET A 122 8.44 -4.43 12.54
CA MET A 122 8.40 -3.39 13.56
C MET A 122 7.90 -3.89 14.91
N ALA A 123 7.78 -5.23 15.09
CA ALA A 123 7.28 -5.85 16.31
C ALA A 123 5.84 -5.41 16.68
N MET A 124 5.05 -5.03 15.69
CA MET A 124 3.60 -4.84 15.80
C MET A 124 2.86 -6.14 15.45
N ARG A 125 1.61 -6.26 15.88
CA ARG A 125 0.74 -7.38 15.58
C ARG A 125 -0.27 -7.00 14.50
N TYR A 126 -0.26 -7.70 13.36
CA TYR A 126 -1.32 -7.54 12.36
C TYR A 126 -2.56 -8.34 12.79
N VAL A 127 -3.67 -7.64 13.02
CA VAL A 127 -4.98 -8.20 13.34
C VAL A 127 -5.77 -8.28 12.04
N GLY A 128 -5.71 -9.45 11.40
CA GLY A 128 -6.34 -9.67 10.11
C GLY A 128 -7.79 -10.14 10.24
N ILE A 129 -8.72 -9.39 9.67
CA ILE A 129 -10.13 -9.74 9.58
C ILE A 129 -10.37 -10.53 8.31
N PRO A 130 -10.79 -11.80 8.39
CA PRO A 130 -10.92 -12.64 7.20
C PRO A 130 -12.08 -12.19 6.32
N ALA A 131 -11.81 -11.99 5.03
CA ALA A 131 -12.87 -11.85 4.04
C ALA A 131 -13.58 -13.18 3.83
N ARG A 132 -14.89 -13.14 3.60
CA ARG A 132 -15.75 -14.32 3.46
C ARG A 132 -15.66 -14.86 2.04
N ARG A 133 -14.81 -15.86 1.84
CA ARG A 133 -14.53 -16.42 0.52
C ARG A 133 -15.79 -16.93 -0.19
N GLU A 134 -16.67 -17.60 0.54
CA GLU A 134 -17.92 -18.19 0.04
C GLU A 134 -18.94 -17.12 -0.38
N GLU A 135 -18.76 -15.87 0.06
CA GLU A 135 -19.54 -14.70 -0.27
C GLU A 135 -18.78 -13.76 -1.21
N ASN A 136 -18.06 -14.32 -2.18
CA ASN A 136 -17.28 -13.58 -3.15
C ASN A 136 -16.26 -12.61 -2.50
N TRP A 137 -15.56 -13.09 -1.46
CA TRP A 137 -14.56 -12.31 -0.70
C TRP A 137 -15.11 -11.06 -0.02
N ARG A 138 -16.39 -11.09 0.38
CA ARG A 138 -16.99 -9.96 1.07
C ARG A 138 -16.22 -9.61 2.34
N MET A 139 -15.84 -8.35 2.46
CA MET A 139 -15.20 -7.78 3.63
C MET A 139 -16.26 -7.21 4.57
N GLU A 140 -16.41 -7.82 5.76
CA GLU A 140 -17.37 -7.37 6.76
C GLU A 140 -16.77 -6.24 7.61
N VAL A 141 -17.20 -5.00 7.34
CA VAL A 141 -16.64 -3.80 8.00
C VAL A 141 -16.99 -3.74 9.47
N SER A 142 -18.13 -4.31 9.90
CA SER A 142 -18.46 -4.40 11.32
C SER A 142 -17.39 -5.17 12.10
N ASP A 143 -16.92 -6.30 11.57
CA ASP A 143 -15.91 -7.14 12.22
C ASP A 143 -14.58 -6.36 12.36
N LEU A 144 -14.24 -5.56 11.34
CA LEU A 144 -13.05 -4.72 11.38
C LEU A 144 -13.21 -3.59 12.42
N VAL A 145 -14.34 -2.91 12.43
CA VAL A 145 -14.65 -1.84 13.40
C VAL A 145 -14.59 -2.35 14.84
N ASP A 146 -15.13 -3.55 15.09
CA ASP A 146 -15.13 -4.17 16.41
C ASP A 146 -13.72 -4.59 16.88
N ALA A 147 -12.81 -4.87 15.94
CA ALA A 147 -11.43 -5.17 16.24
C ALA A 147 -10.55 -3.96 16.58
N ILE A 148 -11.01 -2.73 16.28
CA ILE A 148 -10.27 -1.51 16.60
C ILE A 148 -10.38 -1.22 18.10
N SER A 149 -9.22 -1.11 18.76
CA SER A 149 -9.09 -0.91 20.20
C SER A 149 -8.06 0.18 20.55
N GLY A 150 -7.89 0.48 21.82
CA GLY A 150 -6.82 1.40 22.29
C GLY A 150 -5.39 0.94 22.01
N ASP A 151 -5.19 -0.33 21.65
CA ASP A 151 -3.89 -0.87 21.22
C ASP A 151 -3.65 -0.71 19.71
N THR A 152 -4.67 -0.30 18.95
CA THR A 152 -4.58 -0.11 17.50
C THR A 152 -3.81 1.17 17.17
N SER A 153 -2.66 1.04 16.52
CA SER A 153 -1.86 2.18 16.02
C SER A 153 -2.16 2.53 14.56
N LEU A 154 -2.68 1.58 13.79
CA LEU A 154 -2.94 1.77 12.37
C LEU A 154 -4.11 0.88 11.93
N VAL A 155 -4.99 1.44 11.12
CA VAL A 155 -5.96 0.67 10.33
C VAL A 155 -5.54 0.72 8.87
N TYR A 156 -5.40 -0.46 8.27
CA TYR A 156 -4.98 -0.60 6.88
C TYR A 156 -6.11 -1.11 5.99
N ILE A 157 -6.39 -0.36 4.93
CA ILE A 157 -7.38 -0.71 3.92
C ILE A 157 -6.78 -0.42 2.55
N ASP A 158 -6.60 -1.43 1.73
CA ASP A 158 -6.35 -1.29 0.31
C ASP A 158 -7.70 -1.19 -0.45
N ARG A 159 -7.84 -0.18 -1.28
CA ARG A 159 -9.12 0.13 -1.92
C ARG A 159 -8.93 0.57 -3.38
N PRO A 160 -9.24 -0.30 -4.35
CA PRO A 160 -9.74 -1.68 -4.25
C PRO A 160 -8.75 -2.60 -3.52
N ASN A 161 -9.29 -3.63 -2.83
CA ASN A 161 -8.45 -4.60 -2.12
C ASN A 161 -7.60 -5.43 -3.06
N ASN A 162 -6.32 -5.56 -2.75
CA ASN A 162 -5.43 -6.50 -3.41
C ASN A 162 -5.28 -7.75 -2.50
N PRO A 163 -5.67 -8.99 -2.94
CA PRO A 163 -5.87 -9.38 -4.34
C PRO A 163 -7.33 -9.50 -4.79
N THR A 164 -8.33 -9.24 -3.95
CA THR A 164 -9.72 -9.64 -4.22
C THR A 164 -10.47 -8.70 -5.18
N GLY A 165 -9.97 -7.48 -5.39
CA GLY A 165 -10.64 -6.44 -6.16
C GLY A 165 -11.87 -5.83 -5.45
N GLN A 166 -12.17 -6.25 -4.24
CA GLN A 166 -13.33 -5.74 -3.49
C GLN A 166 -13.17 -4.27 -3.14
N LEU A 167 -14.24 -3.53 -3.30
CA LEU A 167 -14.28 -2.11 -3.01
C LEU A 167 -15.06 -1.85 -1.71
N THR A 168 -14.38 -1.41 -0.66
CA THR A 168 -15.05 -0.91 0.55
C THR A 168 -15.79 0.39 0.22
N PRO A 169 -17.13 0.46 0.32
CA PRO A 169 -17.91 1.67 0.05
C PRO A 169 -17.50 2.83 0.96
N LEU A 170 -17.53 4.06 0.43
CA LEU A 170 -17.12 5.25 1.16
C LEU A 170 -17.82 5.43 2.52
N PRO A 171 -19.15 5.23 2.65
CA PRO A 171 -19.82 5.34 3.95
C PRO A 171 -19.28 4.36 5.00
N LEU A 172 -18.76 3.20 4.57
CA LEU A 172 -18.14 2.23 5.47
C LEU A 172 -16.72 2.63 5.86
N VAL A 173 -15.98 3.29 4.97
CA VAL A 173 -14.68 3.92 5.31
C VAL A 173 -14.89 5.02 6.37
N GLU A 174 -15.89 5.86 6.21
CA GLU A 174 -16.24 6.88 7.20
C GLU A 174 -16.61 6.28 8.57
N ARG A 175 -17.29 5.13 8.58
CA ARG A 175 -17.57 4.41 9.84
C ARG A 175 -16.29 3.96 10.55
N ILE A 176 -15.30 3.47 9.79
CA ILE A 176 -14.00 3.10 10.32
C ILE A 176 -13.28 4.33 10.90
N LEU A 177 -13.25 5.45 10.15
CA LEU A 177 -12.65 6.70 10.61
C LEU A 177 -13.25 7.17 11.94
N ARG A 178 -14.57 7.21 12.04
CA ARG A 178 -15.27 7.57 13.30
C ARG A 178 -14.89 6.65 14.45
N ARG A 179 -14.65 5.36 14.19
CA ARG A 179 -14.21 4.44 15.24
C ARG A 179 -12.76 4.73 15.67
N CYS A 180 -11.88 5.05 14.73
CA CYS A 180 -10.50 5.45 15.04
C CYS A 180 -10.43 6.73 15.88
N GLU A 181 -11.31 7.71 15.60
CA GLU A 181 -11.38 8.97 16.36
C GLU A 181 -11.87 8.77 17.79
N ALA A 182 -12.59 7.69 18.06
CA ALA A 182 -13.16 7.37 19.38
C ALA A 182 -12.22 6.52 20.26
N CYS A 183 -11.07 6.09 19.75
CA CYS A 183 -10.06 5.31 20.46
C CYS A 183 -8.81 6.10 20.74
#